data_68c4c2463502d9e4b45e9a1d0ca8d1e0
#
_entry.id   68c4c2463502d9e4b45e9a1d0ca8d1e0
#
_cell.length_a   1.000
_cell.length_b   1.000
_cell.length_c   1.000
_cell.angle_alpha   90.00
_cell.angle_beta   90.00
_cell.angle_gamma   90.00
#
_symmetry.space_group_name_H-M   'P 1'
#
loop_
_entity.id
_entity.type
_entity.pdbx_description
1 polymer ?
#
loop_
_entity_poly.entity_id
_entity_poly.type
_entity_poly.pdbx_seq_one_letter_code
_entity_poly.pdbx_strand_id
1 'polypeptide(L)'
;MKKYIFLLPFLILTLVFTGCSDDDDPTPDPVNEQEVITLVTVEMTNQENGETVTFSWGDPDYGLSGYDGPSSIAPVPHSCVINAYNTTLDPSDEEYVVTTEILEEDLDHQFFFSSAPSDLVFDFEYQDNDSEGNPIGQVFDILPSADQAGNSGTMTVLLIHEPDKSAEGVSSGDPTNAGGETDFDLTWDFAWGN
;
A
#
# COMPACT_ATOMS: atom_id res chain seq x y z
N MET A 1 14.17 17.19 -98.27
CA MET A 1 13.47 17.71 -97.13
C MET A 1 13.60 16.73 -96.02
N LYS A 2 14.51 16.94 -95.06
CA LYS A 2 14.80 16.03 -93.93
C LYS A 2 14.02 16.52 -92.75
N LYS A 3 13.10 15.70 -92.26
CA LYS A 3 12.35 15.89 -91.00
C LYS A 3 13.18 15.33 -89.86
N TYR A 4 13.59 16.14 -88.92
CA TYR A 4 14.22 15.78 -87.69
C TYR A 4 13.11 15.58 -86.66
N ILE A 5 12.96 14.35 -86.15
CA ILE A 5 12.12 14.02 -85.02
C ILE A 5 12.96 14.17 -83.77
N PHE A 6 12.60 15.13 -82.91
CA PHE A 6 13.24 15.35 -81.64
C PHE A 6 12.58 14.42 -80.64
N LEU A 7 13.30 13.42 -80.16
CA LEU A 7 12.90 12.55 -79.05
C LEU A 7 13.31 13.24 -77.78
N LEU A 8 12.32 13.66 -76.98
CA LEU A 8 12.49 14.21 -75.68
C LEU A 8 12.54 13.02 -74.67
N PRO A 9 13.60 12.83 -73.87
CA PRO A 9 13.58 11.79 -72.81
C PRO A 9 12.75 12.28 -71.64
N PHE A 10 11.70 11.54 -71.31
CA PHE A 10 10.88 11.72 -70.14
C PHE A 10 11.63 11.21 -68.91
N LEU A 11 12.19 12.13 -68.13
CA LEU A 11 12.86 11.81 -66.86
C LEU A 11 11.81 11.55 -65.79
N ILE A 12 11.56 10.27 -65.50
CA ILE A 12 10.70 9.88 -64.40
C ILE A 12 11.48 10.06 -63.07
N LEU A 13 11.18 11.11 -62.34
CA LEU A 13 11.69 11.35 -61.01
C LEU A 13 10.84 10.55 -60.02
N THR A 14 11.32 9.36 -59.62
CA THR A 14 10.75 8.56 -58.56
C THR A 14 11.09 9.24 -57.21
N LEU A 15 10.11 9.91 -56.61
CA LEU A 15 10.19 10.34 -55.22
C LEU A 15 10.03 9.09 -54.33
N VAL A 16 11.12 8.67 -53.76
CA VAL A 16 11.10 7.70 -52.63
C VAL A 16 10.73 8.47 -51.38
N PHE A 17 9.49 8.39 -50.95
CA PHE A 17 9.11 8.80 -49.59
C PHE A 17 9.60 7.73 -48.63
N THR A 18 10.74 7.94 -47.98
CA THR A 18 11.10 7.25 -46.75
C THR A 18 10.28 7.90 -45.63
N GLY A 19 9.13 7.34 -45.37
CA GLY A 19 8.41 7.62 -44.11
C GLY A 19 9.18 6.97 -42.98
N CYS A 20 9.99 7.73 -42.24
CA CYS A 20 10.29 7.40 -40.86
C CYS A 20 9.04 7.75 -40.07
N SER A 21 8.28 6.76 -39.71
CA SER A 21 7.39 6.82 -38.56
C SER A 21 8.21 6.41 -37.34
N ASP A 22 8.95 7.33 -36.78
CA ASP A 22 9.36 7.26 -35.39
C ASP A 22 8.12 7.67 -34.56
N ASP A 23 7.14 6.79 -34.49
CA ASP A 23 6.11 6.82 -33.47
C ASP A 23 6.69 6.21 -32.19
N ASP A 24 7.76 6.79 -31.68
CA ASP A 24 8.08 6.75 -30.26
C ASP A 24 7.13 7.75 -29.56
N ASP A 25 5.86 7.39 -29.56
CA ASP A 25 4.93 7.98 -28.60
C ASP A 25 5.42 7.47 -27.25
N PRO A 26 5.94 8.35 -26.36
CA PRO A 26 6.32 7.89 -25.03
C PRO A 26 5.05 7.25 -24.45
N THR A 27 5.13 5.96 -24.10
CA THR A 27 4.12 5.36 -23.23
C THR A 27 3.93 6.35 -22.11
N PRO A 28 2.70 6.84 -21.85
CA PRO A 28 2.46 7.67 -20.69
C PRO A 28 3.06 6.96 -19.51
N ASP A 29 3.82 7.67 -18.69
CA ASP A 29 4.22 7.12 -17.39
C ASP A 29 2.96 6.59 -16.73
N PRO A 30 3.00 5.41 -16.10
CA PRO A 30 1.85 4.92 -15.35
C PRO A 30 1.40 6.05 -14.44
N VAL A 31 0.16 6.47 -14.60
CA VAL A 31 -0.45 7.44 -13.67
C VAL A 31 -0.57 6.64 -12.39
N ASN A 32 0.21 7.01 -11.38
CA ASN A 32 0.05 6.50 -10.03
C ASN A 32 -1.33 6.98 -9.56
N GLU A 33 -2.34 6.13 -9.68
CA GLU A 33 -3.68 6.40 -9.17
C GLU A 33 -3.68 6.01 -7.70
N GLN A 34 -3.79 7.01 -6.83
CA GLN A 34 -3.91 6.77 -5.40
C GLN A 34 -5.14 5.90 -5.13
N GLU A 35 -4.94 4.81 -4.40
CA GLU A 35 -6.00 3.86 -4.10
C GLU A 35 -7.12 4.52 -3.28
N VAL A 36 -8.38 4.22 -3.64
CA VAL A 36 -9.53 4.68 -2.87
C VAL A 36 -9.76 3.71 -1.70
N ILE A 37 -9.19 4.02 -0.55
CA ILE A 37 -9.33 3.23 0.67
C ILE A 37 -10.43 3.84 1.54
N THR A 38 -11.54 3.11 1.71
CA THR A 38 -12.68 3.58 2.50
C THR A 38 -12.94 2.75 3.76
N LEU A 39 -12.35 1.57 3.87
CA LEU A 39 -12.43 0.72 5.05
C LEU A 39 -11.08 0.04 5.27
N VAL A 40 -10.57 0.10 6.49
CA VAL A 40 -9.38 -0.65 6.91
C VAL A 40 -9.77 -1.51 8.12
N THR A 41 -9.30 -2.75 8.14
CA THR A 41 -9.45 -3.67 9.25
C THR A 41 -8.09 -4.20 9.70
N VAL A 42 -7.90 -4.35 11.02
CA VAL A 42 -6.77 -5.03 11.63
C VAL A 42 -7.33 -6.18 12.44
N GLU A 43 -7.18 -7.39 11.93
CA GLU A 43 -7.55 -8.62 12.63
C GLU A 43 -6.39 -9.08 13.49
N MET A 44 -6.63 -9.25 14.80
CA MET A 44 -5.64 -9.67 15.79
C MET A 44 -6.03 -11.01 16.38
N THR A 45 -5.25 -12.04 16.14
CA THR A 45 -5.46 -13.38 16.65
C THR A 45 -4.53 -13.66 17.81
N ASN A 46 -5.09 -13.90 19.00
CA ASN A 46 -4.38 -14.29 20.20
C ASN A 46 -3.64 -15.62 19.98
N GLN A 47 -2.32 -15.60 20.09
CA GLN A 47 -1.49 -16.78 19.80
C GLN A 47 -1.63 -17.90 20.86
N GLU A 48 -2.19 -17.62 22.04
CA GLU A 48 -2.36 -18.63 23.09
C GLU A 48 -3.67 -19.41 22.97
N ASN A 49 -4.76 -18.74 22.56
CA ASN A 49 -6.09 -19.36 22.56
C ASN A 49 -6.80 -19.35 21.20
N GLY A 50 -6.27 -18.61 20.21
CA GLY A 50 -6.82 -18.50 18.85
C GLY A 50 -8.06 -17.58 18.73
N GLU A 51 -8.40 -16.83 19.78
CA GLU A 51 -9.47 -15.82 19.68
C GLU A 51 -9.04 -14.66 18.79
N THR A 52 -9.90 -14.25 17.87
CA THR A 52 -9.67 -13.11 16.98
C THR A 52 -10.55 -11.95 17.38
N VAL A 53 -9.97 -10.76 17.41
CA VAL A 53 -10.65 -9.48 17.53
C VAL A 53 -10.31 -8.61 16.33
N THR A 54 -11.16 -7.63 16.02
CA THR A 54 -10.95 -6.73 14.88
C THR A 54 -11.02 -5.30 15.33
N PHE A 55 -10.01 -4.51 14.98
CA PHE A 55 -10.06 -3.07 14.92
C PHE A 55 -10.44 -2.67 13.49
N SER A 56 -11.28 -1.66 13.33
CA SER A 56 -11.66 -1.17 12.01
C SER A 56 -11.72 0.36 11.98
N TRP A 57 -11.52 0.90 10.80
CA TRP A 57 -11.82 2.29 10.47
C TRP A 57 -12.58 2.32 9.15
N GLY A 58 -13.73 2.97 9.16
CA GLY A 58 -14.50 3.21 7.96
C GLY A 58 -14.64 4.71 7.74
N ASP A 59 -14.36 5.17 6.51
CA ASP A 59 -14.33 6.59 6.17
C ASP A 59 -15.72 7.23 6.30
N PRO A 60 -15.90 8.22 7.20
CA PRO A 60 -17.18 8.91 7.38
C PRO A 60 -17.64 9.68 6.14
N ASP A 61 -16.73 10.11 5.27
CA ASP A 61 -17.07 10.81 4.03
C ASP A 61 -17.80 9.89 3.03
N TYR A 62 -17.62 8.57 3.18
CA TYR A 62 -18.35 7.54 2.45
C TYR A 62 -19.50 6.92 3.27
N GLY A 63 -19.86 7.54 4.41
CA GLY A 63 -21.00 7.13 5.24
C GLY A 63 -20.72 5.95 6.17
N LEU A 64 -19.46 5.63 6.41
CA LEU A 64 -19.04 4.59 7.35
C LEU A 64 -18.86 5.16 8.76
N SER A 65 -18.72 4.28 9.77
CA SER A 65 -18.86 4.67 11.18
C SER A 65 -17.60 5.22 11.85
N GLY A 66 -16.49 5.43 11.12
CA GLY A 66 -15.22 5.81 11.73
C GLY A 66 -14.53 4.63 12.44
N TYR A 67 -13.86 4.93 13.55
CA TYR A 67 -13.13 3.92 14.32
C TYR A 67 -14.04 3.02 15.16
N ASP A 68 -13.77 1.71 15.14
CA ASP A 68 -14.39 0.69 15.98
C ASP A 68 -13.34 -0.35 16.39
N GLY A 69 -13.57 -1.00 17.53
CA GLY A 69 -12.66 -2.06 18.02
C GLY A 69 -13.00 -2.50 19.43
N PRO A 70 -12.31 -3.54 19.94
CA PRO A 70 -12.50 -3.98 21.32
C PRO A 70 -12.00 -2.92 22.30
N SER A 71 -12.63 -2.86 23.47
CA SER A 71 -12.23 -1.93 24.54
C SER A 71 -10.88 -2.31 25.17
N SER A 72 -10.47 -3.57 25.06
CA SER A 72 -9.15 -4.08 25.46
C SER A 72 -8.92 -5.48 24.87
N ILE A 73 -7.66 -5.86 24.74
CA ILE A 73 -7.25 -7.22 24.33
C ILE A 73 -6.32 -7.83 25.38
N ALA A 74 -6.19 -9.16 25.39
CA ALA A 74 -5.31 -9.84 26.34
C ALA A 74 -3.84 -9.42 26.15
N PRO A 75 -3.05 -9.21 27.23
CA PRO A 75 -1.64 -8.82 27.14
C PRO A 75 -0.74 -10.03 26.82
N VAL A 76 -0.96 -10.64 25.67
CA VAL A 76 -0.24 -11.81 25.14
C VAL A 76 0.12 -11.54 23.67
N PRO A 77 1.03 -12.30 23.05
CA PRO A 77 1.33 -12.16 21.63
C PRO A 77 0.10 -12.34 20.73
N HIS A 78 -0.05 -11.51 19.71
CA HIS A 78 -1.09 -11.59 18.69
C HIS A 78 -0.48 -11.58 17.29
N SER A 79 -0.96 -12.48 16.43
CA SER A 79 -0.71 -12.41 15.00
C SER A 79 -1.75 -11.51 14.35
N CYS A 80 -1.31 -10.56 13.56
CA CYS A 80 -2.13 -9.49 13.02
C CYS A 80 -2.12 -9.51 11.50
N VAL A 81 -3.28 -9.18 10.90
CA VAL A 81 -3.44 -9.04 9.45
C VAL A 81 -4.21 -7.76 9.16
N ILE A 82 -3.68 -6.94 8.24
CA ILE A 82 -4.36 -5.73 7.77
C ILE A 82 -5.05 -6.04 6.44
N ASN A 83 -6.29 -5.54 6.30
CA ASN A 83 -6.99 -5.52 5.04
C ASN A 83 -7.56 -4.13 4.78
N ALA A 84 -7.40 -3.65 3.54
CA ALA A 84 -7.94 -2.40 3.04
C ALA A 84 -8.96 -2.67 1.93
N TYR A 85 -10.04 -1.88 1.90
CA TYR A 85 -11.15 -2.08 0.97
C TYR A 85 -11.65 -0.76 0.38
N ASN A 86 -12.05 -0.81 -0.88
CA ASN A 86 -12.85 0.21 -1.54
C ASN A 86 -14.33 -0.17 -1.51
N THR A 87 -15.05 0.22 -0.47
CA THR A 87 -16.47 -0.12 -0.30
C THR A 87 -17.42 0.66 -1.20
N THR A 88 -16.91 1.53 -2.07
CA THR A 88 -17.70 2.19 -3.12
C THR A 88 -18.00 1.25 -4.28
N LEU A 89 -17.26 0.16 -4.39
CA LEU A 89 -17.40 -0.88 -5.40
C LEU A 89 -18.27 -2.04 -4.90
N ASP A 90 -18.71 -2.91 -5.82
CA ASP A 90 -19.39 -4.16 -5.47
C ASP A 90 -18.34 -5.14 -4.91
N PRO A 91 -18.65 -5.93 -3.83
CA PRO A 91 -17.71 -6.90 -3.28
C PRO A 91 -17.23 -8.00 -4.25
N SER A 92 -17.84 -8.13 -5.42
CA SER A 92 -17.39 -9.02 -6.49
C SER A 92 -16.43 -8.36 -7.49
N ASP A 93 -16.20 -7.06 -7.35
CA ASP A 93 -15.20 -6.32 -8.13
C ASP A 93 -13.79 -6.69 -7.68
N GLU A 94 -12.88 -6.85 -8.62
CA GLU A 94 -11.48 -7.21 -8.30
C GLU A 94 -10.73 -6.09 -7.57
N GLU A 95 -11.13 -4.82 -7.77
CA GLU A 95 -10.59 -3.65 -7.09
C GLU A 95 -11.26 -3.37 -5.72
N TYR A 96 -12.24 -4.19 -5.29
CA TYR A 96 -12.88 -4.04 -3.98
C TYR A 96 -11.90 -4.28 -2.82
N VAL A 97 -10.99 -5.27 -2.96
CA VAL A 97 -9.97 -5.60 -1.95
C VAL A 97 -8.66 -4.92 -2.34
N VAL A 98 -8.49 -3.69 -1.90
CA VAL A 98 -7.29 -2.86 -2.18
C VAL A 98 -6.01 -3.52 -1.68
N THR A 99 -6.07 -4.31 -0.60
CA THR A 99 -4.90 -5.09 -0.13
C THR A 99 -4.30 -6.00 -1.20
N THR A 100 -5.10 -6.47 -2.16
CA THR A 100 -4.60 -7.29 -3.27
C THR A 100 -3.63 -6.48 -4.14
N GLU A 101 -4.00 -5.25 -4.49
CA GLU A 101 -3.19 -4.32 -5.26
C GLU A 101 -1.92 -3.93 -4.51
N ILE A 102 -2.04 -3.56 -3.23
CA ILE A 102 -0.89 -3.27 -2.35
C ILE A 102 0.14 -4.43 -2.35
N LEU A 103 -0.34 -5.69 -2.38
CA LEU A 103 0.54 -6.86 -2.40
C LEU A 103 1.08 -7.21 -3.81
N GLU A 104 0.38 -6.83 -4.87
CA GLU A 104 0.87 -6.95 -6.26
C GLU A 104 1.96 -5.90 -6.53
N GLU A 105 1.86 -4.73 -5.88
CA GLU A 105 2.82 -3.64 -5.90
C GLU A 105 3.70 -3.64 -4.63
N ASP A 106 4.19 -4.80 -4.25
CA ASP A 106 4.89 -5.06 -2.99
C ASP A 106 6.13 -4.18 -2.75
N LEU A 107 6.79 -3.74 -3.81
CA LEU A 107 7.95 -2.86 -3.74
C LEU A 107 7.57 -1.41 -3.41
N ASP A 108 6.36 -1.02 -3.76
CA ASP A 108 5.88 0.36 -3.70
C ASP A 108 5.04 0.65 -2.44
N HIS A 109 4.84 -0.35 -1.55
CA HIS A 109 4.07 -0.17 -0.33
C HIS A 109 4.80 -0.69 0.92
N GLN A 110 4.62 0.02 2.05
CA GLN A 110 5.00 -0.47 3.38
C GLN A 110 4.08 0.07 4.45
N PHE A 111 3.65 -0.82 5.35
CA PHE A 111 2.96 -0.44 6.58
C PHE A 111 3.98 -0.16 7.69
N PHE A 112 3.67 0.86 8.49
CA PHE A 112 4.45 1.24 9.66
C PHE A 112 3.55 1.27 10.89
N PHE A 113 4.12 0.99 12.04
CA PHE A 113 3.38 0.83 13.27
C PHE A 113 3.98 1.66 14.39
N SER A 114 3.12 2.23 15.23
CA SER A 114 3.57 2.88 16.46
C SER A 114 2.53 2.81 17.56
N SER A 115 2.96 3.01 18.80
CA SER A 115 2.08 3.12 19.97
C SER A 115 2.44 4.33 20.82
N ALA A 116 1.46 4.87 21.51
CA ALA A 116 1.62 5.99 22.44
C ALA A 116 0.65 5.84 23.62
N PRO A 117 1.01 6.32 24.84
CA PRO A 117 2.30 6.87 25.22
C PRO A 117 3.42 5.80 25.24
N SER A 118 4.67 6.22 25.43
CA SER A 118 5.85 5.34 25.40
C SER A 118 5.89 4.24 26.47
N ASP A 119 5.00 4.26 27.46
CA ASP A 119 4.82 3.22 28.46
C ASP A 119 3.74 2.17 28.07
N LEU A 120 2.96 2.46 27.02
CA LEU A 120 2.19 1.44 26.31
C LEU A 120 3.13 0.75 25.32
N VAL A 121 3.98 -0.15 25.82
CA VAL A 121 5.03 -0.75 24.99
C VAL A 121 4.58 -2.09 24.46
N PHE A 122 4.59 -2.21 23.15
CA PHE A 122 4.63 -3.47 22.44
C PHE A 122 5.58 -3.37 21.26
N ASP A 123 6.28 -4.45 20.98
CA ASP A 123 7.13 -4.56 19.81
C ASP A 123 6.28 -5.03 18.63
N PHE A 124 6.53 -4.47 17.46
CA PHE A 124 5.95 -4.92 16.20
C PHE A 124 7.00 -5.74 15.45
N GLU A 125 6.63 -6.94 15.03
CA GLU A 125 7.49 -7.78 14.21
C GLU A 125 6.82 -8.06 12.87
N TYR A 126 7.46 -7.64 11.77
CA TYR A 126 7.03 -7.93 10.42
C TYR A 126 7.10 -9.43 10.14
N GLN A 127 6.04 -10.01 9.55
CA GLN A 127 5.95 -11.42 9.23
C GLN A 127 5.91 -11.68 7.72
N ASP A 128 5.88 -10.62 6.91
CA ASP A 128 5.88 -10.65 5.46
C ASP A 128 6.96 -9.75 4.87
N ASN A 129 7.34 -10.06 3.63
CA ASN A 129 8.36 -9.31 2.90
C ASN A 129 7.96 -9.18 1.44
N ASP A 130 8.43 -8.08 0.84
CA ASP A 130 8.37 -7.85 -0.59
C ASP A 130 9.30 -8.80 -1.37
N SER A 131 9.26 -8.71 -2.69
CA SER A 131 10.06 -9.53 -3.61
C SER A 131 11.57 -9.28 -3.51
N GLU A 132 12.01 -8.19 -2.87
CA GLU A 132 13.42 -7.86 -2.60
C GLU A 132 13.85 -8.18 -1.16
N GLY A 133 12.91 -8.61 -0.31
CA GLY A 133 13.16 -9.04 1.06
C GLY A 133 13.04 -7.94 2.12
N ASN A 134 12.49 -6.76 1.76
CA ASN A 134 12.13 -5.72 2.72
C ASN A 134 10.73 -5.97 3.28
N PRO A 135 10.39 -5.47 4.47
CA PRO A 135 9.05 -5.65 5.03
C PRO A 135 7.96 -4.99 4.18
N ILE A 136 6.77 -5.63 4.11
CA ILE A 136 5.53 -5.00 3.68
C ILE A 136 4.73 -4.57 4.91
N GLY A 137 4.49 -5.49 5.86
CA GLY A 137 3.78 -5.25 7.11
C GLY A 137 2.27 -5.49 7.01
N GLN A 138 1.78 -6.12 5.94
CA GLN A 138 0.39 -6.55 5.87
C GLN A 138 0.12 -7.64 6.92
N VAL A 139 1.14 -8.49 7.18
CA VAL A 139 1.15 -9.48 8.27
C VAL A 139 2.24 -9.12 9.26
N PHE A 140 1.86 -9.01 10.53
CA PHE A 140 2.79 -8.66 11.60
C PHE A 140 2.37 -9.27 12.93
N ASP A 141 3.30 -9.33 13.89
CA ASP A 141 2.99 -9.72 15.25
C ASP A 141 3.09 -8.52 16.18
N ILE A 142 2.23 -8.49 17.20
CA ILE A 142 2.32 -7.58 18.33
C ILE A 142 2.76 -8.39 19.55
N LEU A 143 3.88 -7.98 20.13
CA LEU A 143 4.48 -8.62 21.30
C LEU A 143 4.43 -7.65 22.48
N PRO A 144 3.54 -7.86 23.47
CA PRO A 144 3.50 -6.99 24.64
C PRO A 144 4.77 -7.16 25.46
N SER A 145 5.34 -6.06 25.90
CA SER A 145 6.38 -6.11 26.95
C SER A 145 5.80 -6.65 28.26
N ALA A 146 6.68 -7.05 29.17
CA ALA A 146 6.26 -7.50 30.51
C ALA A 146 5.46 -6.39 31.25
N ASP A 147 4.47 -6.80 32.04
CA ASP A 147 3.68 -5.93 32.92
C ASP A 147 2.80 -4.89 32.20
N GLN A 148 2.27 -5.21 31.00
CA GLN A 148 1.38 -4.33 30.24
C GLN A 148 -0.10 -4.40 30.66
N ALA A 149 -0.47 -5.38 31.49
CA ALA A 149 -1.87 -5.56 31.93
C ALA A 149 -2.49 -4.26 32.48
N GLY A 150 -3.63 -3.85 31.93
CA GLY A 150 -4.35 -2.62 32.29
C GLY A 150 -3.79 -1.33 31.71
N ASN A 151 -2.68 -1.32 30.98
CA ASN A 151 -2.17 -0.14 30.32
C ASN A 151 -3.02 0.19 29.08
N SER A 152 -3.13 1.48 28.78
CA SER A 152 -3.92 1.98 27.63
C SER A 152 -3.25 3.16 26.96
N GLY A 153 -3.59 3.37 25.71
CA GLY A 153 -3.07 4.45 24.88
C GLY A 153 -3.62 4.34 23.46
N THR A 154 -2.77 4.51 22.47
CA THR A 154 -3.14 4.42 21.06
C THR A 154 -2.22 3.49 20.30
N MET A 155 -2.77 2.86 19.27
CA MET A 155 -2.04 2.14 18.23
C MET A 155 -2.24 2.86 16.91
N THR A 156 -1.17 3.16 16.20
CA THR A 156 -1.21 3.79 14.87
C THR A 156 -0.70 2.83 13.82
N VAL A 157 -1.42 2.78 12.70
CA VAL A 157 -1.03 2.10 11.46
C VAL A 157 -0.95 3.15 10.37
N LEU A 158 0.20 3.24 9.72
CA LEU A 158 0.49 4.16 8.62
C LEU A 158 0.82 3.33 7.38
N LEU A 159 0.19 3.62 6.25
CA LEU A 159 0.59 3.08 4.94
C LEU A 159 1.25 4.18 4.13
N ILE A 160 2.42 3.88 3.59
CA ILE A 160 3.15 4.78 2.68
C ILE A 160 3.30 4.09 1.33
N HIS A 161 2.93 4.83 0.28
CA HIS A 161 3.15 4.51 -1.11
C HIS A 161 4.51 5.07 -1.58
N GLU A 162 5.25 4.28 -2.37
CA GLU A 162 6.58 4.59 -2.89
C GLU A 162 7.61 4.97 -1.79
N PRO A 163 7.69 4.24 -0.65
CA PRO A 163 8.69 4.52 0.35
C PRO A 163 10.09 4.14 -0.15
N ASP A 164 11.10 4.94 0.18
CA ASP A 164 12.50 4.50 0.03
C ASP A 164 12.85 3.45 1.10
N LYS A 165 12.53 2.18 0.84
CA LYS A 165 12.79 1.06 1.74
C LYS A 165 14.28 0.85 2.04
N SER A 166 15.17 1.45 1.23
CA SER A 166 16.63 1.41 1.44
C SER A 166 17.14 2.50 2.40
N ALA A 167 16.32 3.51 2.71
CA ALA A 167 16.70 4.59 3.61
C ALA A 167 16.88 4.10 5.05
N GLU A 168 17.71 4.82 5.81
CA GLU A 168 18.07 4.45 7.19
C GLU A 168 16.81 4.35 8.08
N GLY A 169 16.59 3.19 8.67
CA GLY A 169 15.50 2.90 9.61
C GLY A 169 14.24 2.34 8.95
N VAL A 170 14.00 2.58 7.67
CA VAL A 170 12.72 2.24 7.01
C VAL A 170 12.44 0.74 7.04
N SER A 171 13.40 -0.09 6.66
CA SER A 171 13.26 -1.56 6.74
C SER A 171 13.14 -2.11 8.16
N SER A 172 13.39 -1.29 9.19
CA SER A 172 13.15 -1.65 10.60
C SER A 172 11.87 -1.03 11.19
N GLY A 173 11.05 -0.36 10.35
CA GLY A 173 9.75 0.19 10.74
C GLY A 173 9.77 1.65 11.19
N ASP A 174 10.85 2.40 10.95
CA ASP A 174 10.91 3.84 11.21
C ASP A 174 10.54 4.62 9.92
N PRO A 175 9.36 5.28 9.86
CA PRO A 175 8.93 6.00 8.67
C PRO A 175 9.65 7.35 8.45
N THR A 176 10.53 7.78 9.36
CA THR A 176 11.11 9.14 9.36
C THR A 176 11.80 9.49 8.04
N ASN A 177 12.46 8.52 7.42
CA ASN A 177 13.20 8.72 6.17
C ASN A 177 12.53 8.04 4.97
N ALA A 178 11.31 7.51 5.12
CA ALA A 178 10.67 6.73 4.08
C ALA A 178 10.38 7.56 2.82
N GLY A 179 10.10 8.86 2.96
CA GLY A 179 9.58 9.63 1.81
C GLY A 179 8.23 9.06 1.35
N GLY A 180 7.97 9.11 0.04
CA GLY A 180 6.74 8.61 -0.53
C GLY A 180 5.51 9.46 -0.20
N GLU A 181 4.32 8.91 -0.46
CA GLU A 181 3.03 9.53 -0.15
C GLU A 181 2.27 8.69 0.88
N THR A 182 1.49 9.35 1.74
CA THR A 182 0.70 8.64 2.75
C THR A 182 -0.67 8.30 2.17
N ASP A 183 -1.00 7.00 2.08
CA ASP A 183 -2.33 6.54 1.70
C ASP A 183 -3.29 6.65 2.87
N PHE A 184 -2.86 6.24 4.05
CA PHE A 184 -3.59 6.49 5.29
C PHE A 184 -2.69 6.55 6.53
N ASP A 185 -3.16 7.25 7.56
CA ASP A 185 -2.59 7.33 8.90
C ASP A 185 -3.73 7.18 9.91
N LEU A 186 -3.90 5.99 10.47
CA LEU A 186 -5.04 5.62 11.29
C LEU A 186 -4.61 5.30 12.71
N THR A 187 -5.31 5.91 13.68
CA THR A 187 -4.99 5.76 15.10
C THR A 187 -6.22 5.31 15.89
N TRP A 188 -6.14 4.13 16.50
CA TRP A 188 -7.17 3.58 17.39
C TRP A 188 -6.81 3.77 18.86
N ASP A 189 -7.83 3.96 19.70
CA ASP A 189 -7.67 3.72 21.13
C ASP A 189 -7.33 2.24 21.34
N PHE A 190 -6.35 1.98 22.20
CA PHE A 190 -5.85 0.64 22.48
C PHE A 190 -5.66 0.44 23.98
N ALA A 191 -6.02 -0.75 24.49
CA ALA A 191 -5.76 -1.10 25.86
C ALA A 191 -5.45 -2.60 26.02
N TRP A 192 -4.50 -2.90 26.91
CA TRP A 192 -4.32 -4.23 27.41
C TRP A 192 -5.33 -4.55 28.51
N GLY A 193 -5.96 -5.72 28.47
CA GLY A 193 -6.81 -6.25 29.53
C GLY A 193 -6.05 -6.54 30.83
N ASN A 194 -6.78 -6.76 31.91
CA ASN A 194 -6.21 -7.13 33.20
C ASN A 194 -5.93 -8.65 33.29
#